data_3a507f1eeec3ec3d0c44496462ab4789
#
_entry.id   3a507f1eeec3ec3d0c44496462ab4789
#
_cell.length_a   1.000
_cell.length_b   1.000
_cell.length_c   1.000
_cell.angle_alpha   90.00
_cell.angle_beta   90.00
_cell.angle_gamma   90.00
#
_symmetry.space_group_name_H-M   'P 1'
#
loop_
_entity.id
_entity.type
_entity.pdbx_description
1 polymer ?
#
loop_
_entity_poly.entity_id
_entity_poly.type
_entity_poly.pdbx_seq_one_letter_code
_entity_poly.pdbx_strand_id
1 'polypeptide(L)'
;MECSHDVLIIGGAIAGASTAFLLKRKDPSLRILIIEKAEEFDRKVGESTSEVGACFLMRVLNLSNHLGHEQIIKSGMRMWFYGDSNDCYTRCGEVGPKHQTRLPAFQLDRAKLDEEVLQKAVRAGCDLWRPAKVQDLELGGEGKNEIRVRMGGEIRNVTARWVIDASGWTALIARKLKIYRPLETHPINAVWARFRNTTDLDGPEIWESAPHFTEPCWAMRQWATNHLMGNGWWGWLIPLKGGDCSVGLVYDSRIFQLPPGSHLGERLKGHLMTHPLGKKALCDAEYIEKDVHARSNLAYYSEQSIGDGWALVGDASGFLDPLYSQGFDFISYTCFGVFEILADALAGKDITKARDRYNCLFQKQFHTWFESIYKDKYYYLGDLELMIIAFYLDVGAYFIGPVRQAYSNHPHRYSELPYGGPIGQMFGRFMRLYNRRLTAIAKRKMAAGTFGLKNLDTRLFLPGFSPGPGSLRFMLRGARKWVFLECKNLLLRPPSDSPPGIEQASAPSAR
;
A
#
# COMPACT_ATOMS: atom_id res chain seq x y z
N MET A 1 -20.27 33.41 15.59
CA MET A 1 -19.96 32.62 16.81
C MET A 1 -18.50 32.25 16.74
N GLU A 2 -17.76 32.38 17.85
CA GLU A 2 -16.38 31.90 17.95
C GLU A 2 -16.39 30.37 17.95
N CYS A 3 -15.59 29.71 17.11
CA CYS A 3 -15.50 28.27 17.07
C CYS A 3 -14.88 27.72 18.36
N SER A 4 -15.38 26.59 18.86
CA SER A 4 -14.84 25.93 20.06
C SER A 4 -13.41 25.43 19.83
N HIS A 5 -13.06 25.06 18.59
CA HIS A 5 -11.74 24.57 18.19
C HIS A 5 -11.29 25.19 16.86
N ASP A 6 -9.99 25.32 16.70
CA ASP A 6 -9.41 25.78 15.43
C ASP A 6 -9.40 24.62 14.41
N VAL A 7 -9.11 23.40 14.87
CA VAL A 7 -9.12 22.19 14.04
C VAL A 7 -9.80 21.04 14.79
N LEU A 8 -10.68 20.33 14.08
CA LEU A 8 -11.25 19.07 14.53
C LEU A 8 -10.80 17.96 13.59
N ILE A 9 -10.29 16.86 14.14
CA ILE A 9 -9.78 15.71 13.38
C ILE A 9 -10.62 14.47 13.65
N ILE A 10 -11.16 13.87 12.60
CA ILE A 10 -11.98 12.66 12.65
C ILE A 10 -11.11 11.44 12.41
N GLY A 11 -10.78 10.71 13.46
CA GLY A 11 -9.88 9.54 13.46
C GLY A 11 -8.51 9.88 14.05
N GLY A 12 -8.16 9.16 15.12
CA GLY A 12 -6.93 9.35 15.89
C GLY A 12 -5.77 8.43 15.50
N ALA A 13 -5.94 7.58 14.45
CA ALA A 13 -4.88 6.72 13.96
C ALA A 13 -3.79 7.52 13.23
N ILE A 14 -2.80 6.83 12.64
CA ILE A 14 -1.58 7.41 12.07
C ILE A 14 -1.80 8.70 11.26
N ALA A 15 -2.77 8.77 10.38
CA ALA A 15 -2.98 9.94 9.52
C ALA A 15 -3.47 11.17 10.31
N GLY A 16 -4.52 10.99 11.12
CA GLY A 16 -5.08 12.07 11.93
C GLY A 16 -4.12 12.57 13.00
N ALA A 17 -3.55 11.65 13.79
CA ALA A 17 -2.61 11.99 14.84
C ALA A 17 -1.32 12.63 14.30
N SER A 18 -0.82 12.19 13.13
CA SER A 18 0.33 12.83 12.48
C SER A 18 0.02 14.28 12.09
N THR A 19 -1.15 14.52 11.47
CA THR A 19 -1.55 15.87 11.06
C THR A 19 -1.77 16.78 12.26
N ALA A 20 -2.41 16.27 13.34
CA ALA A 20 -2.58 16.97 14.60
C ALA A 20 -1.23 17.40 15.20
N PHE A 21 -0.31 16.43 15.32
CA PHE A 21 1.03 16.67 15.85
C PHE A 21 1.81 17.73 15.05
N LEU A 22 1.75 17.66 13.72
CA LEU A 22 2.44 18.62 12.86
C LEU A 22 1.89 20.03 13.01
N LEU A 23 0.57 20.20 13.05
CA LEU A 23 -0.09 21.49 13.27
C LEU A 23 0.26 22.04 14.65
N LYS A 24 0.14 21.24 15.70
CA LYS A 24 0.42 21.64 17.08
C LYS A 24 1.90 21.98 17.31
N ARG A 25 2.80 21.26 16.65
CA ARG A 25 4.25 21.57 16.66
C ARG A 25 4.55 22.90 15.95
N LYS A 26 3.81 23.24 14.91
CA LYS A 26 3.96 24.48 14.16
C LYS A 26 3.45 25.68 14.94
N ASP A 27 2.29 25.51 15.56
CA ASP A 27 1.67 26.53 16.40
C ASP A 27 1.06 25.87 17.66
N PRO A 28 1.76 25.96 18.81
CA PRO A 28 1.28 25.41 20.09
C PRO A 28 0.01 26.06 20.64
N SER A 29 -0.42 27.22 20.14
CA SER A 29 -1.63 27.91 20.61
C SER A 29 -2.91 27.33 20.03
N LEU A 30 -2.84 26.56 18.92
CA LEU A 30 -4.01 25.99 18.26
C LEU A 30 -4.82 25.07 19.18
N ARG A 31 -6.12 25.24 19.18
CA ARG A 31 -7.07 24.34 19.85
C ARG A 31 -7.44 23.22 18.88
N ILE A 32 -6.82 22.05 19.07
CA ILE A 32 -7.00 20.88 18.19
C ILE A 32 -7.70 19.77 18.97
N LEU A 33 -8.87 19.32 18.48
CA LEU A 33 -9.61 18.18 19.01
C LEU A 33 -9.47 16.99 18.09
N ILE A 34 -9.03 15.84 18.62
CA ILE A 34 -9.03 14.54 17.93
C ILE A 34 -10.21 13.74 18.45
N ILE A 35 -11.02 13.18 17.52
CA ILE A 35 -12.14 12.29 17.83
C ILE A 35 -11.79 10.89 17.35
N GLU A 36 -11.66 9.93 18.27
CA GLU A 36 -11.37 8.52 17.95
C GLU A 36 -12.49 7.62 18.49
N LYS A 37 -13.03 6.78 17.60
CA LYS A 37 -14.16 5.90 17.92
C LYS A 37 -13.80 4.65 18.72
N ALA A 38 -12.57 4.15 18.50
CA ALA A 38 -12.08 2.95 19.16
C ALA A 38 -11.58 3.30 20.57
N GLU A 39 -11.92 2.49 21.56
CA GLU A 39 -11.41 2.62 22.92
C GLU A 39 -9.90 2.37 22.97
N GLU A 40 -9.46 1.35 22.23
CA GLU A 40 -8.05 1.01 22.03
C GLU A 40 -7.80 0.71 20.54
N PHE A 41 -6.59 0.93 20.07
CA PHE A 41 -6.20 0.42 18.75
C PHE A 41 -5.89 -1.07 18.86
N ASP A 42 -6.49 -1.84 18.00
CA ASP A 42 -6.23 -3.26 17.82
C ASP A 42 -5.55 -3.51 16.47
N ARG A 43 -5.47 -4.74 16.07
CA ARG A 43 -4.91 -5.21 14.80
C ARG A 43 -5.51 -4.44 13.64
N LYS A 44 -4.63 -3.95 12.76
CA LYS A 44 -5.03 -3.16 11.61
C LYS A 44 -4.07 -3.42 10.46
N VAL A 45 -4.61 -3.70 9.30
CA VAL A 45 -3.82 -3.88 8.08
C VAL A 45 -3.09 -2.58 7.66
N GLY A 46 -2.03 -2.73 6.85
CA GLY A 46 -1.10 -1.66 6.52
C GLY A 46 0.14 -1.74 7.41
N GLU A 47 0.71 -2.94 7.51
CA GLU A 47 1.72 -3.35 8.50
C GLU A 47 3.13 -3.38 7.90
N SER A 48 3.33 -2.74 6.76
CA SER A 48 4.66 -2.63 6.13
C SER A 48 4.85 -1.26 5.50
N THR A 49 6.02 -0.66 5.72
CA THR A 49 6.39 0.60 5.06
C THR A 49 7.22 0.35 3.82
N SER A 50 7.26 1.37 2.97
CA SER A 50 8.31 1.68 2.02
C SER A 50 9.32 2.66 2.63
N GLU A 51 10.35 3.04 1.88
CA GLU A 51 11.38 3.98 2.32
C GLU A 51 10.84 5.40 2.55
N VAL A 52 9.88 5.86 1.73
CA VAL A 52 9.26 7.19 1.88
C VAL A 52 8.46 7.26 3.17
N GLY A 53 7.60 6.27 3.42
CA GLY A 53 6.84 6.18 4.66
C GLY A 53 7.75 6.08 5.90
N ALA A 54 8.81 5.27 5.84
CA ALA A 54 9.78 5.17 6.93
C ALA A 54 10.51 6.50 7.19
N CYS A 55 10.91 7.20 6.13
CA CYS A 55 11.52 8.52 6.24
C CYS A 55 10.58 9.53 6.93
N PHE A 56 9.29 9.53 6.58
CA PHE A 56 8.29 10.36 7.22
C PHE A 56 8.16 10.04 8.72
N LEU A 57 8.02 8.77 9.08
CA LEU A 57 7.93 8.36 10.48
C LEU A 57 9.16 8.76 11.29
N MET A 58 10.37 8.55 10.74
CA MET A 58 11.62 8.83 11.44
C MET A 58 11.94 10.34 11.51
N ARG A 59 11.93 11.03 10.36
CA ARG A 59 12.45 12.40 10.27
C ARG A 59 11.40 13.47 10.52
N VAL A 60 10.16 13.24 10.06
CA VAL A 60 9.08 14.22 10.20
C VAL A 60 8.37 14.07 11.53
N LEU A 61 8.04 12.83 11.92
CA LEU A 61 7.35 12.56 13.18
C LEU A 61 8.31 12.27 14.35
N ASN A 62 9.61 12.13 14.11
CA ASN A 62 10.61 11.82 15.13
C ASN A 62 10.26 10.55 15.95
N LEU A 63 10.02 9.43 15.25
CA LEU A 63 9.64 8.15 15.85
C LEU A 63 10.78 7.11 15.82
N SER A 64 12.03 7.51 15.58
CA SER A 64 13.17 6.58 15.42
C SER A 64 13.33 5.64 16.62
N ASN A 65 13.15 6.12 17.85
CA ASN A 65 13.24 5.29 19.06
C ASN A 65 12.13 4.24 19.09
N HIS A 66 10.87 4.62 18.86
CA HIS A 66 9.75 3.69 18.81
C HIS A 66 9.96 2.62 17.74
N LEU A 67 10.35 3.04 16.54
CA LEU A 67 10.58 2.12 15.42
C LEU A 67 11.71 1.13 15.72
N GLY A 68 12.78 1.56 16.34
CA GLY A 68 13.91 0.70 16.69
C GLY A 68 13.61 -0.30 17.82
N HIS A 69 12.72 0.05 18.76
CA HIS A 69 12.41 -0.79 19.91
C HIS A 69 11.17 -1.67 19.71
N GLU A 70 10.12 -1.13 19.06
CA GLU A 70 8.80 -1.75 19.01
C GLU A 70 8.44 -2.38 17.66
N GLN A 71 9.26 -2.17 16.63
CA GLN A 71 8.97 -2.63 15.27
C GLN A 71 10.12 -3.51 14.72
N ILE A 72 9.88 -4.22 13.61
CA ILE A 72 10.91 -5.00 12.93
C ILE A 72 11.48 -4.19 11.78
N ILE A 73 12.82 -4.13 11.68
CA ILE A 73 13.50 -3.59 10.49
C ILE A 73 13.19 -4.53 9.32
N LYS A 74 12.61 -3.98 8.27
CA LYS A 74 12.26 -4.73 7.06
C LYS A 74 13.50 -5.02 6.21
N SER A 75 13.76 -6.28 5.90
CA SER A 75 14.82 -6.71 4.99
C SER A 75 14.39 -6.60 3.51
N GLY A 76 13.65 -5.54 3.18
CA GLY A 76 13.15 -5.27 1.84
C GLY A 76 11.91 -6.08 1.49
N MET A 77 11.65 -6.17 0.18
CA MET A 77 10.54 -6.92 -0.40
C MET A 77 11.09 -8.11 -1.17
N ARG A 78 10.44 -9.25 -1.05
CA ARG A 78 10.83 -10.50 -1.69
C ARG A 78 9.63 -11.13 -2.38
N MET A 79 9.79 -11.49 -3.65
CA MET A 79 8.74 -12.09 -4.47
C MET A 79 9.11 -13.54 -4.78
N TRP A 80 8.13 -14.42 -4.63
CA TRP A 80 8.27 -15.86 -4.83
C TRP A 80 7.32 -16.31 -5.91
N PHE A 81 7.86 -17.06 -6.88
CA PHE A 81 7.13 -17.53 -8.04
C PHE A 81 7.13 -19.05 -8.08
N TYR A 82 6.06 -19.66 -8.55
CA TYR A 82 5.93 -21.11 -8.67
C TYR A 82 5.39 -21.50 -10.04
N GLY A 83 5.56 -22.77 -10.40
CA GLY A 83 4.99 -23.38 -11.60
C GLY A 83 4.01 -24.47 -11.20
N ASP A 84 3.03 -24.77 -12.04
CA ASP A 84 1.91 -25.67 -11.74
C ASP A 84 2.36 -27.11 -11.37
N SER A 85 3.53 -27.54 -11.83
CA SER A 85 4.09 -28.87 -11.56
C SER A 85 5.06 -28.93 -10.39
N ASN A 86 5.21 -27.82 -9.62
CA ASN A 86 6.19 -27.74 -8.54
C ASN A 86 5.51 -27.77 -7.17
N ASP A 87 5.89 -28.69 -6.33
CA ASP A 87 5.50 -28.82 -4.92
C ASP A 87 6.65 -28.48 -3.92
N CYS A 88 7.86 -28.20 -4.43
CA CYS A 88 9.06 -27.93 -3.64
C CYS A 88 9.35 -26.44 -3.54
N TYR A 89 9.33 -25.88 -2.32
CA TYR A 89 9.58 -24.47 -2.08
C TYR A 89 10.98 -24.00 -2.49
N THR A 90 11.99 -24.90 -2.45
CA THR A 90 13.38 -24.56 -2.80
C THR A 90 13.58 -24.29 -4.29
N ARG A 91 12.63 -24.74 -5.12
CA ARG A 91 12.62 -24.52 -6.56
C ARG A 91 11.85 -23.27 -6.98
N CYS A 92 11.13 -22.64 -6.07
CA CYS A 92 10.43 -21.39 -6.37
C CYS A 92 11.39 -20.33 -6.87
N GLY A 93 11.00 -19.61 -7.90
CA GLY A 93 11.73 -18.42 -8.35
C GLY A 93 11.73 -17.35 -7.28
N GLU A 94 12.85 -16.70 -7.08
CA GLU A 94 13.03 -15.72 -6.01
C GLU A 94 13.62 -14.40 -6.55
N VAL A 95 12.95 -13.28 -6.24
CA VAL A 95 13.45 -11.93 -6.53
C VAL A 95 13.46 -11.12 -5.25
N GLY A 96 14.60 -10.62 -4.86
CA GLY A 96 14.72 -9.83 -3.62
C GLY A 96 16.09 -9.23 -3.39
N PRO A 97 16.31 -8.55 -2.26
CA PRO A 97 17.62 -8.00 -1.92
C PRO A 97 18.63 -9.11 -1.58
N LYS A 98 19.89 -8.90 -1.98
CA LYS A 98 21.00 -9.78 -1.60
C LYS A 98 21.47 -9.52 -0.17
N HIS A 99 21.39 -8.28 0.27
CA HIS A 99 21.83 -7.78 1.58
C HIS A 99 20.70 -6.98 2.22
N GLN A 100 20.85 -6.64 3.50
CA GLN A 100 19.97 -5.68 4.15
C GLN A 100 19.87 -4.39 3.30
N THR A 101 18.69 -3.84 3.18
CA THR A 101 18.43 -2.64 2.39
C THR A 101 19.17 -1.43 2.98
N ARG A 102 19.66 -0.54 2.11
CA ARG A 102 20.47 0.62 2.53
C ARG A 102 19.68 1.71 3.23
N LEU A 103 18.42 1.85 2.85
CA LEU A 103 17.49 2.77 3.50
C LEU A 103 16.52 1.96 4.35
N PRO A 104 16.16 2.44 5.53
CA PRO A 104 15.28 1.71 6.42
C PRO A 104 13.85 1.68 5.88
N ALA A 105 13.21 0.56 6.12
CA ALA A 105 11.79 0.34 6.07
C ALA A 105 11.42 -0.57 7.27
N PHE A 106 10.16 -0.66 7.64
CA PHE A 106 9.75 -1.36 8.85
C PHE A 106 8.51 -2.23 8.59
N GLN A 107 8.46 -3.36 9.30
CA GLN A 107 7.22 -4.10 9.53
C GLN A 107 6.61 -3.57 10.82
N LEU A 108 5.33 -3.25 10.79
CA LEU A 108 4.69 -2.41 11.80
C LEU A 108 3.55 -3.15 12.53
N ASP A 109 3.64 -3.25 13.83
CA ASP A 109 2.46 -3.44 14.65
C ASP A 109 1.67 -2.13 14.73
N ARG A 110 0.57 -2.06 13.99
CA ARG A 110 -0.24 -0.86 13.84
C ARG A 110 -0.94 -0.44 15.14
N ALA A 111 -1.28 -1.39 16.02
CA ALA A 111 -1.87 -1.05 17.32
C ALA A 111 -0.89 -0.20 18.13
N LYS A 112 0.37 -0.63 18.20
CA LYS A 112 1.43 0.08 18.93
C LYS A 112 1.83 1.39 18.26
N LEU A 113 1.98 1.39 16.93
CA LEU A 113 2.38 2.59 16.20
C LEU A 113 1.30 3.67 16.24
N ASP A 114 0.05 3.31 15.96
CA ASP A 114 -1.05 4.26 15.94
C ASP A 114 -1.26 4.88 17.33
N GLU A 115 -1.11 4.08 18.40
CA GLU A 115 -1.18 4.59 19.78
C GLU A 115 -0.02 5.55 20.10
N GLU A 116 1.22 5.21 19.76
CA GLU A 116 2.37 6.10 20.04
C GLU A 116 2.22 7.45 19.32
N VAL A 117 1.73 7.47 18.07
CA VAL A 117 1.52 8.71 17.33
C VAL A 117 0.37 9.53 17.93
N LEU A 118 -0.72 8.86 18.35
CA LEU A 118 -1.82 9.53 19.04
C LEU A 118 -1.36 10.16 20.37
N GLN A 119 -0.65 9.40 21.19
CA GLN A 119 -0.11 9.90 22.44
C GLN A 119 0.90 11.04 22.24
N LYS A 120 1.65 10.99 21.13
CA LYS A 120 2.56 12.09 20.77
C LYS A 120 1.80 13.37 20.44
N ALA A 121 0.66 13.29 19.76
CA ALA A 121 -0.20 14.44 19.50
C ALA A 121 -0.82 15.00 20.81
N VAL A 122 -1.28 14.12 21.68
CA VAL A 122 -1.82 14.49 23.00
C VAL A 122 -0.75 15.16 23.86
N ARG A 123 0.46 14.60 23.95
CA ARG A 123 1.59 15.21 24.67
C ARG A 123 2.00 16.57 24.08
N ALA A 124 1.75 16.81 22.80
CA ALA A 124 1.95 18.12 22.18
C ALA A 124 0.84 19.15 22.54
N GLY A 125 -0.24 18.72 23.23
CA GLY A 125 -1.34 19.56 23.69
C GLY A 125 -2.59 19.51 22.83
N CYS A 126 -2.82 18.42 22.07
CA CYS A 126 -4.11 18.19 21.43
C CYS A 126 -5.11 17.59 22.43
N ASP A 127 -6.36 18.02 22.33
CA ASP A 127 -7.47 17.41 23.06
C ASP A 127 -7.87 16.10 22.39
N LEU A 128 -8.25 15.10 23.19
CA LEU A 128 -8.67 13.79 22.71
C LEU A 128 -10.02 13.41 23.31
N TRP A 129 -10.99 13.12 22.43
CA TRP A 129 -12.23 12.46 22.81
C TRP A 129 -12.19 11.00 22.33
N ARG A 130 -12.12 10.06 23.30
CA ARG A 130 -11.99 8.61 23.04
C ARG A 130 -12.58 7.79 24.20
N PRO A 131 -13.48 6.82 23.99
CA PRO A 131 -14.11 6.53 22.70
C PRO A 131 -15.18 7.57 22.36
N ALA A 132 -15.13 8.11 21.15
CA ALA A 132 -16.11 9.08 20.67
C ALA A 132 -16.36 8.92 19.15
N LYS A 133 -17.60 9.01 18.72
CA LYS A 133 -17.99 8.77 17.33
C LYS A 133 -18.72 9.97 16.74
N VAL A 134 -18.24 10.47 15.61
CA VAL A 134 -18.98 11.45 14.81
C VAL A 134 -20.27 10.81 14.32
N GLN A 135 -21.40 11.46 14.62
CA GLN A 135 -22.73 11.05 14.21
C GLN A 135 -23.15 11.77 12.94
N ASP A 136 -22.86 13.07 12.90
CA ASP A 136 -23.16 13.92 11.77
C ASP A 136 -22.20 15.10 11.74
N LEU A 137 -22.07 15.72 10.57
CA LEU A 137 -21.27 16.93 10.38
C LEU A 137 -21.93 17.83 9.34
N GLU A 138 -21.91 19.12 9.60
CA GLU A 138 -22.34 20.16 8.68
C GLU A 138 -21.13 21.01 8.31
N LEU A 139 -20.85 21.07 7.01
CA LEU A 139 -19.68 21.78 6.46
C LEU A 139 -20.19 23.12 5.88
N GLY A 140 -20.14 24.15 6.69
CA GLY A 140 -20.58 25.50 6.33
C GLY A 140 -19.46 26.40 5.76
N GLY A 141 -18.27 25.83 5.54
CA GLY A 141 -17.05 26.56 5.17
C GLY A 141 -16.16 26.88 6.36
N GLU A 142 -15.05 27.59 6.12
CA GLU A 142 -14.09 27.95 7.18
C GLU A 142 -14.78 28.75 8.31
N GLY A 143 -14.67 28.26 9.52
CA GLY A 143 -15.27 28.87 10.70
C GLY A 143 -16.77 28.60 10.91
N LYS A 144 -17.41 27.78 10.06
CA LYS A 144 -18.84 27.49 10.13
C LYS A 144 -19.16 25.98 10.14
N ASN A 145 -18.20 25.15 10.57
CA ASN A 145 -18.40 23.70 10.63
C ASN A 145 -19.01 23.30 11.97
N GLU A 146 -20.07 22.49 11.94
CA GLU A 146 -20.76 21.96 13.11
C GLU A 146 -20.72 20.44 13.10
N ILE A 147 -20.29 19.83 14.19
CA ILE A 147 -20.07 18.41 14.30
C ILE A 147 -20.81 17.87 15.52
N ARG A 148 -21.64 16.84 15.31
CA ARG A 148 -22.32 16.11 16.38
C ARG A 148 -21.53 14.85 16.71
N VAL A 149 -21.11 14.74 17.96
CA VAL A 149 -20.25 13.66 18.45
C VAL A 149 -20.98 12.92 19.56
N ARG A 150 -21.04 11.58 19.45
CA ARG A 150 -21.52 10.72 20.55
C ARG A 150 -20.34 10.29 21.40
N MET A 151 -20.45 10.54 22.71
CA MET A 151 -19.45 10.17 23.70
C MET A 151 -20.16 9.76 25.01
N GLY A 152 -19.87 8.55 25.51
CA GLY A 152 -20.49 8.07 26.76
C GLY A 152 -22.03 8.01 26.76
N GLY A 153 -22.65 7.83 25.58
CA GLY A 153 -24.10 7.85 25.42
C GLY A 153 -24.72 9.23 25.13
N GLU A 154 -24.00 10.32 25.40
CA GLU A 154 -24.42 11.69 25.16
C GLU A 154 -24.06 12.19 23.77
N ILE A 155 -24.84 13.11 23.22
CA ILE A 155 -24.52 13.83 21.99
C ILE A 155 -24.01 15.22 22.38
N ARG A 156 -22.80 15.56 21.89
CA ARG A 156 -22.17 16.87 22.09
C ARG A 156 -22.02 17.55 20.75
N ASN A 157 -22.33 18.83 20.70
CA ASN A 157 -22.12 19.66 19.52
C ASN A 157 -20.77 20.40 19.65
N VAL A 158 -19.96 20.34 18.60
CA VAL A 158 -18.65 20.99 18.53
C VAL A 158 -18.59 21.82 17.25
N THR A 159 -18.06 23.03 17.37
CA THR A 159 -17.80 23.88 16.21
C THR A 159 -16.29 23.96 15.94
N ALA A 160 -15.92 23.94 14.68
CA ALA A 160 -14.50 24.02 14.31
C ALA A 160 -14.28 24.95 13.11
N ARG A 161 -13.14 25.62 13.11
CA ARG A 161 -12.74 26.42 11.96
C ARG A 161 -12.42 25.50 10.77
N TRP A 162 -11.70 24.41 11.01
CA TRP A 162 -11.34 23.39 10.03
C TRP A 162 -11.70 21.98 10.52
N VAL A 163 -12.16 21.13 9.61
CA VAL A 163 -12.40 19.70 9.87
C VAL A 163 -11.50 18.85 8.99
N ILE A 164 -10.71 17.98 9.59
CA ILE A 164 -9.84 17.03 8.89
C ILE A 164 -10.43 15.63 8.99
N ASP A 165 -10.75 15.03 7.85
CA ASP A 165 -11.19 13.64 7.77
C ASP A 165 -9.98 12.71 7.65
N ALA A 166 -9.71 11.97 8.72
CA ALA A 166 -8.75 10.88 8.81
C ALA A 166 -9.45 9.55 9.12
N SER A 167 -10.74 9.42 8.76
CA SER A 167 -11.58 8.25 9.06
C SER A 167 -11.19 6.99 8.27
N GLY A 168 -10.13 7.05 7.48
CA GLY A 168 -9.64 5.96 6.65
C GLY A 168 -10.66 5.59 5.58
N TRP A 169 -10.92 4.32 5.39
CA TRP A 169 -11.84 3.80 4.37
C TRP A 169 -13.29 4.28 4.51
N THR A 170 -13.65 4.81 5.65
CA THR A 170 -14.99 5.42 5.82
C THR A 170 -15.14 6.62 4.90
N ALA A 171 -14.06 7.40 4.67
CA ALA A 171 -14.02 8.56 3.80
C ALA A 171 -15.28 9.45 4.01
N LEU A 172 -15.51 9.83 5.26
CA LEU A 172 -16.77 10.36 5.75
C LEU A 172 -17.15 11.65 5.01
N ILE A 173 -16.23 12.61 4.91
CA ILE A 173 -16.46 13.87 4.19
C ILE A 173 -16.62 13.61 2.68
N ALA A 174 -15.74 12.78 2.09
CA ALA A 174 -15.80 12.54 0.66
C ALA A 174 -17.12 11.89 0.22
N ARG A 175 -17.68 10.99 1.04
CA ARG A 175 -19.00 10.39 0.79
C ARG A 175 -20.14 11.38 1.01
N LYS A 176 -20.08 12.17 2.08
CA LYS A 176 -21.10 13.20 2.35
C LYS A 176 -21.18 14.23 1.23
N LEU A 177 -20.04 14.67 0.72
CA LEU A 177 -19.96 15.64 -0.40
C LEU A 177 -20.13 14.99 -1.79
N LYS A 178 -20.31 13.66 -1.85
CA LYS A 178 -20.45 12.90 -3.11
C LYS A 178 -19.27 13.05 -4.06
N ILE A 179 -18.06 13.26 -3.53
CA ILE A 179 -16.79 13.33 -4.28
C ILE A 179 -15.95 12.06 -4.20
N TYR A 180 -16.44 11.01 -3.54
CA TYR A 180 -15.85 9.68 -3.50
C TYR A 180 -16.08 8.96 -4.83
N ARG A 181 -15.02 8.40 -5.44
CA ARG A 181 -15.07 7.67 -6.71
C ARG A 181 -14.42 6.30 -6.58
N PRO A 182 -15.16 5.20 -6.68
CA PRO A 182 -14.58 3.87 -6.85
C PRO A 182 -13.73 3.81 -8.14
N LEU A 183 -12.65 3.06 -8.12
CA LEU A 183 -11.84 2.84 -9.31
C LEU A 183 -12.24 1.50 -9.97
N GLU A 184 -13.38 1.50 -10.64
CA GLU A 184 -14.01 0.31 -11.22
C GLU A 184 -13.12 -0.45 -12.22
N THR A 185 -12.16 0.25 -12.84
CA THR A 185 -11.18 -0.36 -13.76
C THR A 185 -10.10 -1.17 -13.04
N HIS A 186 -10.10 -1.17 -11.69
CA HIS A 186 -9.17 -1.93 -10.86
C HIS A 186 -9.92 -2.70 -9.74
N PRO A 187 -10.71 -3.72 -10.08
CA PRO A 187 -11.60 -4.42 -9.16
C PRO A 187 -10.83 -5.45 -8.31
N ILE A 188 -9.92 -4.94 -7.49
CA ILE A 188 -9.11 -5.76 -6.59
C ILE A 188 -9.81 -5.98 -5.26
N ASN A 189 -9.69 -7.20 -4.76
CA ASN A 189 -10.23 -7.63 -3.48
C ASN A 189 -9.10 -8.13 -2.58
N ALA A 190 -9.29 -8.05 -1.27
CA ALA A 190 -8.34 -8.61 -0.31
C ALA A 190 -9.04 -9.41 0.78
N VAL A 191 -8.31 -10.41 1.27
CA VAL A 191 -8.64 -11.19 2.47
C VAL A 191 -7.38 -11.30 3.30
N TRP A 192 -7.46 -11.09 4.62
CA TRP A 192 -6.29 -11.15 5.49
C TRP A 192 -6.65 -11.54 6.92
N ALA A 193 -5.64 -12.03 7.63
CA ALA A 193 -5.67 -12.30 9.06
C ALA A 193 -4.24 -12.26 9.64
N ARG A 194 -4.10 -12.18 10.94
CA ARG A 194 -2.84 -12.54 11.61
C ARG A 194 -2.79 -14.02 11.91
N PHE A 195 -1.59 -14.56 11.75
CA PHE A 195 -1.27 -15.96 11.99
C PHE A 195 -0.20 -16.09 13.07
N ARG A 196 -0.24 -17.18 13.80
CA ARG A 196 0.80 -17.64 14.74
C ARG A 196 1.45 -18.89 14.21
N ASN A 197 2.62 -19.23 14.74
CA ASN A 197 3.35 -20.45 14.41
C ASN A 197 3.68 -20.57 12.92
N THR A 198 3.95 -19.44 12.24
CA THR A 198 4.48 -19.47 10.88
C THR A 198 5.93 -19.92 10.91
N THR A 199 6.35 -20.76 9.94
CA THR A 199 7.75 -21.22 9.84
C THR A 199 8.69 -20.06 9.61
N ASP A 200 9.77 -19.98 10.40
CA ASP A 200 10.87 -19.04 10.19
C ASP A 200 11.67 -19.43 8.94
N LEU A 201 11.63 -18.57 7.91
CA LEU A 201 12.30 -18.84 6.63
C LEU A 201 13.84 -18.78 6.69
N ASP A 202 14.40 -18.34 7.80
CA ASP A 202 15.84 -18.34 8.09
C ASP A 202 16.18 -19.23 9.30
N GLY A 203 15.20 -19.98 9.83
CA GLY A 203 15.34 -20.82 11.00
C GLY A 203 16.10 -22.13 10.73
N PRO A 204 16.52 -22.83 11.80
CA PRO A 204 17.29 -24.10 11.74
C PRO A 204 16.64 -25.14 10.83
N GLU A 205 15.33 -25.29 10.92
CA GLU A 205 14.55 -26.24 10.12
C GLU A 205 14.72 -26.06 8.59
N ILE A 206 14.95 -24.82 8.16
CA ILE A 206 15.15 -24.50 6.74
C ILE A 206 16.60 -24.78 6.35
N TRP A 207 17.59 -24.24 7.07
CA TRP A 207 18.98 -24.37 6.66
C TRP A 207 19.55 -25.77 6.90
N GLU A 208 19.02 -26.58 7.83
CA GLU A 208 19.38 -27.97 7.99
C GLU A 208 18.82 -28.85 6.86
N SER A 209 17.55 -28.64 6.48
CA SER A 209 16.90 -29.43 5.42
C SER A 209 17.26 -29.00 4.01
N ALA A 210 17.64 -27.73 3.81
CA ALA A 210 17.94 -27.16 2.50
C ALA A 210 19.05 -26.10 2.58
N PRO A 211 20.32 -26.46 2.91
CA PRO A 211 21.38 -25.47 3.10
C PRO A 211 21.64 -24.60 1.87
N HIS A 212 21.53 -25.14 0.66
CA HIS A 212 21.67 -24.39 -0.59
C HIS A 212 20.50 -23.42 -0.89
N PHE A 213 19.39 -23.51 -0.17
CA PHE A 213 18.31 -22.53 -0.24
C PHE A 213 18.71 -21.22 0.45
N THR A 214 19.47 -21.29 1.54
CA THR A 214 19.90 -20.12 2.28
C THR A 214 21.10 -19.43 1.63
N GLU A 215 21.90 -20.14 0.84
CA GLU A 215 22.98 -19.58 0.02
C GLU A 215 22.44 -19.06 -1.33
N PRO A 216 22.91 -17.98 -1.85
CA PRO A 216 23.84 -16.92 -1.40
C PRO A 216 23.13 -15.67 -0.87
N CYS A 217 21.96 -15.79 -0.26
CA CYS A 217 21.18 -14.68 0.29
C CYS A 217 21.67 -14.33 1.70
N TRP A 218 22.15 -13.09 1.87
CA TRP A 218 22.58 -12.57 3.18
C TRP A 218 21.57 -11.63 3.82
N ALA A 219 20.47 -11.30 3.11
CA ALA A 219 19.33 -10.60 3.70
C ALA A 219 18.40 -11.60 4.38
N MET A 220 17.90 -11.26 5.56
CA MET A 220 16.95 -12.09 6.28
C MET A 220 15.63 -12.21 5.50
N ARG A 221 15.28 -13.42 5.06
CA ARG A 221 14.00 -13.71 4.41
C ARG A 221 12.83 -13.53 5.36
N GLN A 222 13.02 -13.97 6.60
CA GLN A 222 11.99 -13.86 7.64
C GLN A 222 11.60 -12.41 7.89
N TRP A 223 12.52 -11.46 7.86
CA TRP A 223 12.23 -10.05 8.10
C TRP A 223 11.83 -9.26 6.83
N ALA A 224 11.77 -9.92 5.68
CA ALA A 224 11.26 -9.29 4.46
C ALA A 224 9.73 -9.27 4.44
N THR A 225 9.14 -8.39 3.64
CA THR A 225 7.78 -8.58 3.17
C THR A 225 7.82 -9.62 2.06
N ASN A 226 7.40 -10.85 2.36
CA ASN A 226 7.38 -11.92 1.39
C ASN A 226 6.08 -11.90 0.59
N HIS A 227 6.19 -11.85 -0.73
CA HIS A 227 5.07 -11.88 -1.66
C HIS A 227 5.03 -13.22 -2.39
N LEU A 228 3.95 -13.97 -2.23
CA LEU A 228 3.64 -15.16 -2.99
C LEU A 228 2.92 -14.74 -4.28
N MET A 229 3.51 -15.03 -5.44
CA MET A 229 3.04 -14.49 -6.72
C MET A 229 2.31 -15.56 -7.53
N GLY A 230 1.07 -15.30 -7.93
CA GLY A 230 0.26 -16.19 -8.76
C GLY A 230 -0.42 -15.47 -9.91
N ASN A 231 -1.14 -16.19 -10.76
CA ASN A 231 -1.87 -15.62 -11.87
C ASN A 231 -3.12 -14.86 -11.39
N GLY A 232 -3.11 -13.54 -11.51
CA GLY A 232 -4.20 -12.65 -11.07
C GLY A 232 -4.30 -12.42 -9.57
N TRP A 233 -3.34 -12.90 -8.79
CA TRP A 233 -3.29 -12.73 -7.34
C TRP A 233 -1.87 -12.68 -6.79
N TRP A 234 -1.72 -12.11 -5.59
CA TRP A 234 -0.52 -12.22 -4.77
C TRP A 234 -0.89 -12.28 -3.30
N GLY A 235 -0.09 -13.00 -2.52
CA GLY A 235 -0.24 -13.09 -1.07
C GLY A 235 0.92 -12.39 -0.37
N TRP A 236 0.71 -11.93 0.87
CA TRP A 236 1.78 -11.40 1.70
C TRP A 236 1.98 -12.23 2.97
N LEU A 237 3.23 -12.29 3.41
CA LEU A 237 3.66 -12.74 4.73
C LEU A 237 4.50 -11.60 5.32
N ILE A 238 4.02 -10.97 6.39
CA ILE A 238 4.64 -9.83 7.07
C ILE A 238 4.84 -10.21 8.53
N PRO A 239 6.06 -10.52 8.96
CA PRO A 239 6.34 -10.83 10.36
C PRO A 239 6.17 -9.57 11.20
N LEU A 240 5.60 -9.73 12.39
CA LEU A 240 5.40 -8.66 13.36
C LEU A 240 6.19 -8.94 14.64
N LYS A 241 6.58 -7.89 15.33
CA LYS A 241 7.25 -8.04 16.61
C LYS A 241 6.27 -8.66 17.62
N GLY A 242 6.71 -9.74 18.30
CA GLY A 242 5.86 -10.52 19.20
C GLY A 242 5.46 -11.88 18.65
N GLY A 243 5.88 -12.22 17.40
CA GLY A 243 5.71 -13.55 16.82
C GLY A 243 4.48 -13.74 15.94
N ASP A 244 3.55 -12.80 15.92
CA ASP A 244 2.44 -12.81 14.94
C ASP A 244 2.98 -12.53 13.53
N CYS A 245 2.33 -13.11 12.52
CA CYS A 245 2.58 -12.80 11.10
C CYS A 245 1.28 -12.29 10.47
N SER A 246 1.32 -11.11 9.86
CA SER A 246 0.21 -10.66 9.02
C SER A 246 0.26 -11.41 7.70
N VAL A 247 -0.83 -12.07 7.36
CA VAL A 247 -0.95 -12.89 6.15
C VAL A 247 -2.20 -12.46 5.38
N GLY A 248 -2.06 -12.29 4.08
CA GLY A 248 -3.23 -11.95 3.28
C GLY A 248 -3.04 -12.24 1.80
N LEU A 249 -4.12 -12.08 1.09
CA LEU A 249 -4.26 -12.31 -0.33
C LEU A 249 -4.93 -11.10 -0.97
N VAL A 250 -4.37 -10.62 -2.08
CA VAL A 250 -5.01 -9.63 -2.96
C VAL A 250 -5.17 -10.23 -4.34
N TYR A 251 -6.32 -10.01 -4.96
CA TYR A 251 -6.61 -10.57 -6.27
C TYR A 251 -7.50 -9.66 -7.11
N ASP A 252 -7.29 -9.71 -8.40
CA ASP A 252 -8.14 -9.06 -9.39
C ASP A 252 -9.30 -9.99 -9.76
N SER A 253 -10.52 -9.59 -9.45
CA SER A 253 -11.72 -10.41 -9.66
C SER A 253 -12.03 -10.73 -11.13
N ARG A 254 -11.39 -10.03 -12.07
CA ARG A 254 -11.49 -10.33 -13.52
C ARG A 254 -10.67 -11.56 -13.91
N ILE A 255 -9.67 -11.94 -13.10
CA ILE A 255 -8.68 -12.97 -13.44
C ILE A 255 -8.77 -14.15 -12.47
N PHE A 256 -8.99 -13.87 -11.20
CA PHE A 256 -8.97 -14.86 -10.13
C PHE A 256 -10.17 -14.71 -9.20
N GLN A 257 -10.68 -15.84 -8.72
CA GLN A 257 -11.70 -15.89 -7.68
C GLN A 257 -11.22 -16.77 -6.54
N LEU A 258 -11.29 -16.27 -5.31
CA LEU A 258 -10.93 -17.09 -4.14
C LEU A 258 -11.87 -18.30 -4.06
N PRO A 259 -11.36 -19.55 -4.02
CA PRO A 259 -12.19 -20.73 -3.98
C PRO A 259 -13.27 -20.70 -2.90
N PRO A 260 -14.48 -21.24 -3.14
CA PRO A 260 -15.55 -21.24 -2.16
C PRO A 260 -15.18 -22.09 -0.94
N GLY A 261 -15.87 -21.85 0.19
CA GLY A 261 -15.68 -22.58 1.45
C GLY A 261 -16.44 -21.89 2.57
N SER A 262 -16.63 -22.58 3.70
CA SER A 262 -17.43 -22.11 4.83
C SER A 262 -16.74 -20.98 5.61
N HIS A 263 -15.47 -21.14 5.92
CA HIS A 263 -14.70 -20.20 6.74
C HIS A 263 -13.67 -19.43 5.91
N LEU A 264 -13.71 -18.12 6.01
CA LEU A 264 -12.86 -17.25 5.20
C LEU A 264 -11.37 -17.41 5.52
N GLY A 265 -11.01 -17.64 6.79
CA GLY A 265 -9.65 -17.91 7.22
C GLY A 265 -9.09 -19.20 6.63
N GLU A 266 -9.90 -20.26 6.59
CA GLU A 266 -9.53 -21.54 5.95
C GLU A 266 -9.33 -21.36 4.42
N ARG A 267 -10.20 -20.60 3.78
CA ARG A 267 -10.08 -20.31 2.34
C ARG A 267 -8.79 -19.54 2.05
N LEU A 268 -8.45 -18.56 2.88
CA LEU A 268 -7.20 -17.79 2.79
C LEU A 268 -5.99 -18.72 2.95
N LYS A 269 -5.90 -19.47 4.07
CA LYS A 269 -4.82 -20.40 4.35
C LYS A 269 -4.69 -21.46 3.26
N GLY A 270 -5.81 -22.14 2.94
CA GLY A 270 -5.84 -23.20 1.95
C GLY A 270 -5.38 -22.74 0.57
N HIS A 271 -5.80 -21.53 0.14
CA HIS A 271 -5.33 -20.99 -1.14
C HIS A 271 -3.83 -20.66 -1.10
N LEU A 272 -3.35 -19.97 -0.08
CA LEU A 272 -1.92 -19.62 0.01
C LEU A 272 -1.02 -20.87 0.11
N MET A 273 -1.53 -21.97 0.66
CA MET A 273 -0.82 -23.25 0.71
C MET A 273 -0.76 -23.98 -0.64
N THR A 274 -1.47 -23.52 -1.67
CA THR A 274 -1.24 -24.03 -3.05
C THR A 274 0.10 -23.55 -3.62
N HIS A 275 0.65 -22.45 -3.07
CA HIS A 275 2.00 -22.00 -3.38
C HIS A 275 3.01 -22.78 -2.51
N PRO A 276 4.06 -23.43 -3.07
CA PRO A 276 4.97 -24.29 -2.30
C PRO A 276 5.63 -23.60 -1.10
N LEU A 277 6.06 -22.34 -1.25
CA LEU A 277 6.57 -21.57 -0.11
C LEU A 277 5.46 -21.23 0.89
N GLY A 278 4.26 -20.93 0.42
CA GLY A 278 3.09 -20.72 1.28
C GLY A 278 2.75 -21.96 2.09
N LYS A 279 2.81 -23.14 1.47
CA LYS A 279 2.66 -24.44 2.15
C LYS A 279 3.71 -24.63 3.26
N LYS A 280 5.01 -24.37 2.94
CA LYS A 280 6.08 -24.46 3.94
C LYS A 280 5.90 -23.46 5.08
N ALA A 281 5.53 -22.23 4.78
CA ALA A 281 5.39 -21.17 5.78
C ALA A 281 4.16 -21.32 6.68
N LEU A 282 3.06 -21.94 6.18
CA LEU A 282 1.76 -21.94 6.84
C LEU A 282 1.27 -23.32 7.27
N CYS A 283 2.03 -24.42 7.06
CA CYS A 283 1.57 -25.78 7.39
C CYS A 283 1.09 -25.88 8.84
N ASP A 284 1.91 -25.41 9.79
CA ASP A 284 1.65 -25.45 11.22
C ASP A 284 1.06 -24.15 11.78
N ALA A 285 0.82 -23.17 10.90
CA ALA A 285 0.33 -21.87 11.30
C ALA A 285 -1.18 -21.89 11.57
N GLU A 286 -1.60 -21.11 12.56
CA GLU A 286 -2.99 -20.92 12.95
C GLU A 286 -3.38 -19.45 12.77
N TYR A 287 -4.50 -19.17 12.09
CA TYR A 287 -5.01 -17.83 11.99
C TYR A 287 -5.80 -17.44 13.25
N ILE A 288 -5.80 -16.16 13.58
CA ILE A 288 -6.58 -15.62 14.68
C ILE A 288 -8.01 -15.37 14.17
N GLU A 289 -8.96 -16.19 14.61
CA GLU A 289 -10.35 -16.20 14.10
C GLU A 289 -11.00 -14.81 14.12
N LYS A 290 -10.83 -14.05 15.19
CA LYS A 290 -11.40 -12.71 15.36
C LYS A 290 -10.74 -11.64 14.50
N ASP A 291 -9.63 -11.98 13.82
CA ASP A 291 -8.85 -11.08 12.99
C ASP A 291 -8.95 -11.41 11.48
N VAL A 292 -9.94 -12.22 11.10
CA VAL A 292 -10.18 -12.54 9.70
C VAL A 292 -11.03 -11.46 9.06
N HIS A 293 -10.50 -10.81 8.04
CA HIS A 293 -11.13 -9.68 7.36
C HIS A 293 -11.16 -9.87 5.85
N ALA A 294 -12.15 -9.27 5.21
CA ALA A 294 -12.21 -9.15 3.76
C ALA A 294 -12.68 -7.78 3.33
N ARG A 295 -12.22 -7.35 2.17
CA ARG A 295 -12.71 -6.15 1.53
C ARG A 295 -12.69 -6.30 0.01
N SER A 296 -13.81 -5.93 -0.62
CA SER A 296 -13.94 -5.88 -2.06
C SER A 296 -13.75 -4.47 -2.59
N ASN A 297 -13.31 -4.37 -3.85
CA ASN A 297 -13.14 -3.10 -4.56
C ASN A 297 -12.31 -2.09 -3.75
N LEU A 298 -11.07 -2.47 -3.46
CA LEU A 298 -10.17 -1.70 -2.59
C LEU A 298 -9.87 -0.30 -3.10
N ALA A 299 -9.76 -0.13 -4.43
CA ALA A 299 -9.26 1.09 -5.03
C ALA A 299 -10.35 2.17 -5.17
N TYR A 300 -10.04 3.37 -4.70
CA TYR A 300 -10.90 4.56 -4.81
C TYR A 300 -10.10 5.84 -4.60
N TYR A 301 -10.68 6.98 -4.98
CA TYR A 301 -10.13 8.30 -4.71
C TYR A 301 -11.23 9.32 -4.44
N SER A 302 -10.85 10.46 -3.89
CA SER A 302 -11.69 11.64 -3.74
C SER A 302 -11.30 12.66 -4.81
N GLU A 303 -12.30 13.29 -5.47
CA GLU A 303 -12.06 14.29 -6.53
C GLU A 303 -11.40 15.57 -6.00
N GLN A 304 -11.47 15.79 -4.70
CA GLN A 304 -10.89 16.94 -4.02
C GLN A 304 -10.33 16.51 -2.67
N SER A 305 -9.15 17.01 -2.29
CA SER A 305 -8.51 16.70 -1.01
C SER A 305 -8.65 17.81 0.02
N ILE A 306 -8.78 19.06 -0.42
CA ILE A 306 -8.93 20.22 0.48
C ILE A 306 -10.03 21.12 -0.11
N GLY A 307 -11.05 21.43 0.69
CA GLY A 307 -12.13 22.35 0.37
C GLY A 307 -12.15 23.57 1.27
N ASP A 308 -13.27 24.25 1.32
CA ASP A 308 -13.50 25.37 2.22
C ASP A 308 -13.83 24.83 3.63
N GLY A 309 -12.92 25.05 4.57
CA GLY A 309 -13.06 24.60 5.95
C GLY A 309 -12.88 23.11 6.20
N TRP A 310 -12.48 22.30 5.21
CA TRP A 310 -12.26 20.87 5.38
C TRP A 310 -11.08 20.33 4.57
N ALA A 311 -10.52 19.20 5.02
CA ALA A 311 -9.46 18.48 4.32
C ALA A 311 -9.54 16.95 4.56
N LEU A 312 -8.95 16.16 3.65
CA LEU A 312 -8.86 14.70 3.71
C LEU A 312 -7.40 14.28 3.84
N VAL A 313 -7.11 13.34 4.74
CA VAL A 313 -5.75 12.78 4.91
C VAL A 313 -5.76 11.25 4.94
N GLY A 314 -4.65 10.66 4.52
CA GLY A 314 -4.51 9.20 4.44
C GLY A 314 -5.55 8.56 3.53
N ASP A 315 -6.03 7.39 3.92
CA ASP A 315 -7.01 6.64 3.10
C ASP A 315 -8.36 7.36 2.95
N ALA A 316 -8.67 8.39 3.74
CA ALA A 316 -9.86 9.19 3.51
C ALA A 316 -9.78 9.98 2.18
N SER A 317 -8.59 10.28 1.69
CA SER A 317 -8.37 10.94 0.39
C SER A 317 -8.29 9.97 -0.79
N GLY A 318 -7.91 8.70 -0.57
CA GLY A 318 -7.85 7.67 -1.60
C GLY A 318 -6.98 6.49 -1.23
N PHE A 319 -7.22 5.38 -1.89
CA PHE A 319 -6.45 4.14 -1.77
C PHE A 319 -6.29 3.49 -3.15
N LEU A 320 -5.11 2.97 -3.47
CA LEU A 320 -4.86 2.31 -4.75
C LEU A 320 -4.77 0.79 -4.60
N ASP A 321 -3.64 0.31 -4.13
CA ASP A 321 -3.28 -1.10 -4.11
C ASP A 321 -2.21 -1.34 -3.04
N PRO A 322 -2.27 -2.40 -2.24
CA PRO A 322 -1.26 -2.65 -1.22
C PRO A 322 0.07 -3.22 -1.77
N LEU A 323 0.14 -3.60 -3.04
CA LEU A 323 1.39 -4.05 -3.68
C LEU A 323 2.46 -2.97 -3.54
N TYR A 324 3.67 -3.33 -3.19
CA TYR A 324 4.81 -2.44 -2.93
C TYR A 324 4.75 -1.60 -1.65
N SER A 325 3.77 -1.82 -0.76
CA SER A 325 3.68 -1.19 0.58
C SER A 325 3.60 0.35 0.55
N GLN A 326 2.90 0.94 -0.44
CA GLN A 326 2.87 2.39 -0.67
C GLN A 326 1.81 3.15 0.16
N GLY A 327 1.05 2.49 1.02
CA GLY A 327 0.03 3.15 1.85
C GLY A 327 0.61 4.28 2.71
N PHE A 328 1.76 4.06 3.32
CA PHE A 328 2.43 5.09 4.12
C PHE A 328 3.01 6.25 3.31
N ASP A 329 3.32 6.05 2.02
CA ASP A 329 3.73 7.13 1.14
C ASP A 329 2.56 8.10 0.91
N PHE A 330 1.35 7.56 0.64
CA PHE A 330 0.15 8.38 0.52
C PHE A 330 -0.21 9.09 1.82
N ILE A 331 -0.09 8.40 2.96
CA ILE A 331 -0.28 9.02 4.29
C ILE A 331 0.67 10.19 4.45
N SER A 332 1.98 10.00 4.15
CA SER A 332 2.98 11.07 4.29
C SER A 332 2.69 12.28 3.40
N TYR A 333 2.35 12.06 2.14
CA TYR A 333 2.04 13.14 1.20
C TYR A 333 0.78 13.90 1.60
N THR A 334 -0.27 13.20 1.99
CA THR A 334 -1.54 13.85 2.36
C THR A 334 -1.44 14.56 3.69
N CYS A 335 -0.86 13.95 4.71
CA CYS A 335 -0.69 14.59 6.02
C CYS A 335 0.18 15.84 5.93
N PHE A 336 1.33 15.75 5.24
CA PHE A 336 2.25 16.87 5.13
C PHE A 336 1.72 17.98 4.23
N GLY A 337 1.11 17.63 3.09
CA GLY A 337 0.53 18.62 2.17
C GLY A 337 -0.64 19.39 2.78
N VAL A 338 -1.55 18.67 3.48
CA VAL A 338 -2.64 19.30 4.22
C VAL A 338 -2.09 20.17 5.36
N PHE A 339 -1.10 19.66 6.13
CA PHE A 339 -0.46 20.43 7.19
C PHE A 339 0.10 21.77 6.71
N GLU A 340 0.87 21.81 5.62
CA GLU A 340 1.46 23.06 5.11
C GLU A 340 0.39 24.08 4.72
N ILE A 341 -0.64 23.64 4.00
CA ILE A 341 -1.71 24.52 3.51
C ILE A 341 -2.55 25.03 4.69
N LEU A 342 -2.92 24.15 5.61
CA LEU A 342 -3.73 24.55 6.76
C LEU A 342 -2.94 25.43 7.76
N ALA A 343 -1.64 25.22 7.92
CA ALA A 343 -0.81 26.12 8.73
C ALA A 343 -0.85 27.57 8.22
N ASP A 344 -0.85 27.74 6.89
CA ASP A 344 -1.00 29.07 6.27
C ASP A 344 -2.41 29.63 6.45
N ALA A 345 -3.45 28.80 6.27
CA ALA A 345 -4.85 29.21 6.48
C ALA A 345 -5.09 29.65 7.94
N LEU A 346 -4.60 28.87 8.90
CA LEU A 346 -4.76 29.15 10.33
C LEU A 346 -4.02 30.43 10.73
N ALA A 347 -2.92 30.75 10.05
CA ALA A 347 -2.21 32.02 10.18
C ALA A 347 -2.89 33.20 9.46
N GLY A 348 -4.07 33.01 8.88
CA GLY A 348 -4.84 34.08 8.20
C GLY A 348 -4.41 34.39 6.78
N LYS A 349 -3.59 33.56 6.12
CA LYS A 349 -3.15 33.76 4.74
C LYS A 349 -4.22 33.25 3.76
N ASP A 350 -4.32 33.89 2.61
CA ASP A 350 -5.10 33.35 1.48
C ASP A 350 -4.45 32.09 0.90
N ILE A 351 -5.12 30.97 1.04
CA ILE A 351 -4.65 29.66 0.58
C ILE A 351 -5.28 29.23 -0.76
N THR A 352 -6.12 30.05 -1.36
CA THR A 352 -6.93 29.66 -2.54
C THR A 352 -6.07 29.05 -3.65
N LYS A 353 -5.00 29.73 -4.03
CA LYS A 353 -4.09 29.25 -5.09
C LYS A 353 -3.33 27.97 -4.68
N ALA A 354 -2.88 27.90 -3.41
CA ALA A 354 -2.15 26.73 -2.90
C ALA A 354 -3.06 25.50 -2.82
N ARG A 355 -4.28 25.67 -2.33
CA ARG A 355 -5.33 24.65 -2.27
C ARG A 355 -5.66 24.09 -3.66
N ASP A 356 -5.97 24.96 -4.61
CA ASP A 356 -6.39 24.56 -5.95
C ASP A 356 -5.24 23.86 -6.70
N ARG A 357 -4.02 24.37 -6.53
CA ARG A 357 -2.81 23.71 -7.05
C ARG A 357 -2.62 22.31 -6.42
N TYR A 358 -2.75 22.17 -5.09
CA TYR A 358 -2.59 20.89 -4.42
C TYR A 358 -3.63 19.88 -4.89
N ASN A 359 -4.90 20.26 -4.98
CA ASN A 359 -5.96 19.40 -5.49
C ASN A 359 -5.67 18.90 -6.91
N CYS A 360 -5.23 19.80 -7.80
CA CYS A 360 -4.84 19.43 -9.16
C CYS A 360 -3.63 18.47 -9.18
N LEU A 361 -2.60 18.72 -8.36
CA LEU A 361 -1.41 17.88 -8.29
C LEU A 361 -1.74 16.53 -7.68
N PHE A 362 -2.61 16.46 -6.66
CA PHE A 362 -3.04 15.20 -6.04
C PHE A 362 -3.76 14.30 -7.04
N GLN A 363 -4.70 14.84 -7.83
CA GLN A 363 -5.38 14.08 -8.88
C GLN A 363 -4.40 13.54 -9.93
N LYS A 364 -3.46 14.38 -10.39
CA LYS A 364 -2.41 13.96 -11.32
C LYS A 364 -1.52 12.88 -10.73
N GLN A 365 -1.12 13.03 -9.47
CA GLN A 365 -0.32 12.05 -8.73
C GLN A 365 -1.05 10.70 -8.68
N PHE A 366 -2.30 10.69 -8.21
CA PHE A 366 -3.09 9.49 -8.03
C PHE A 366 -3.28 8.72 -9.34
N HIS A 367 -3.77 9.40 -10.39
CA HIS A 367 -4.03 8.78 -11.69
C HIS A 367 -2.74 8.33 -12.39
N THR A 368 -1.67 9.14 -12.32
CA THR A 368 -0.38 8.76 -12.91
C THR A 368 0.19 7.53 -12.22
N TRP A 369 0.13 7.48 -10.89
CA TRP A 369 0.62 6.33 -10.13
C TRP A 369 -0.19 5.06 -10.46
N PHE A 370 -1.52 5.17 -10.45
CA PHE A 370 -2.40 4.07 -10.84
C PHE A 370 -2.08 3.52 -12.23
N GLU A 371 -2.13 4.38 -13.25
CA GLU A 371 -1.95 3.97 -14.65
C GLU A 371 -0.54 3.44 -14.97
N SER A 372 0.45 3.94 -14.24
CA SER A 372 1.86 3.60 -14.48
C SER A 372 2.27 2.29 -13.84
N ILE A 373 1.72 1.96 -12.66
CA ILE A 373 2.21 0.84 -11.84
C ILE A 373 1.15 -0.25 -11.71
N TYR A 374 -0.11 0.10 -11.40
CA TYR A 374 -1.10 -0.90 -10.97
C TYR A 374 -2.05 -1.36 -12.06
N LYS A 375 -2.40 -0.48 -13.01
CA LYS A 375 -3.37 -0.79 -14.04
C LYS A 375 -2.97 -2.04 -14.82
N ASP A 376 -3.83 -3.05 -14.78
CA ASP A 376 -3.65 -4.35 -15.46
C ASP A 376 -2.40 -5.16 -15.06
N LYS A 377 -1.70 -4.77 -13.97
CA LYS A 377 -0.52 -5.50 -13.49
C LYS A 377 -0.82 -6.95 -13.13
N TYR A 378 -2.01 -7.25 -12.64
CA TYR A 378 -2.43 -8.58 -12.23
C TYR A 378 -2.43 -9.60 -13.38
N TYR A 379 -2.46 -9.17 -14.64
CA TYR A 379 -2.28 -10.04 -15.79
C TYR A 379 -0.86 -10.59 -15.95
N TYR A 380 0.16 -9.94 -15.34
CA TYR A 380 1.53 -10.38 -15.53
C TYR A 380 2.32 -10.62 -14.23
N LEU A 381 1.77 -10.27 -13.08
CA LEU A 381 2.50 -10.38 -11.81
C LEU A 381 2.85 -11.82 -11.40
N GLY A 382 2.19 -12.82 -11.94
CA GLY A 382 2.51 -14.25 -11.74
C GLY A 382 3.61 -14.80 -12.66
N ASP A 383 4.15 -14.00 -13.59
CA ASP A 383 5.24 -14.41 -14.50
C ASP A 383 6.56 -13.74 -14.08
N LEU A 384 7.51 -14.54 -13.62
CA LEU A 384 8.79 -14.05 -13.09
C LEU A 384 9.59 -13.22 -14.12
N GLU A 385 9.62 -13.62 -15.39
CA GLU A 385 10.35 -12.89 -16.43
C GLU A 385 9.80 -11.47 -16.63
N LEU A 386 8.47 -11.32 -16.62
CA LEU A 386 7.80 -10.02 -16.74
C LEU A 386 7.95 -9.19 -15.46
N MET A 387 7.81 -9.83 -14.29
CA MET A 387 7.96 -9.12 -13.01
C MET A 387 9.40 -8.67 -12.73
N ILE A 388 10.42 -9.38 -13.18
CA ILE A 388 11.80 -8.90 -13.11
C ILE A 388 11.95 -7.57 -13.87
N ILE A 389 11.36 -7.45 -15.06
CA ILE A 389 11.41 -6.21 -15.85
C ILE A 389 10.66 -5.09 -15.13
N ALA A 390 9.41 -5.37 -14.72
CA ALA A 390 8.61 -4.41 -13.99
C ALA A 390 9.31 -3.95 -12.70
N PHE A 391 9.88 -4.87 -11.92
CA PHE A 391 10.57 -4.56 -10.68
C PHE A 391 11.78 -3.62 -10.89
N TYR A 392 12.59 -3.86 -11.90
CA TYR A 392 13.69 -2.97 -12.25
C TYR A 392 13.22 -1.55 -12.61
N LEU A 393 12.13 -1.44 -13.36
CA LEU A 393 11.60 -0.17 -13.84
C LEU A 393 10.81 0.56 -12.75
N ASP A 394 9.90 -0.12 -12.06
CA ASP A 394 9.05 0.46 -11.01
C ASP A 394 9.90 0.93 -9.82
N VAL A 395 10.75 0.04 -9.28
CA VAL A 395 11.58 0.37 -8.10
C VAL A 395 12.68 1.36 -8.48
N GLY A 396 13.26 1.26 -9.68
CA GLY A 396 14.19 2.26 -10.18
C GLY A 396 13.59 3.65 -10.25
N ALA A 397 12.38 3.80 -10.81
CA ALA A 397 11.63 5.06 -10.86
C ALA A 397 11.28 5.57 -9.46
N TYR A 398 10.86 4.69 -8.56
CA TYR A 398 10.55 4.99 -7.18
C TYR A 398 11.76 5.59 -6.44
N PHE A 399 12.95 5.00 -6.60
CA PHE A 399 14.16 5.51 -5.94
C PHE A 399 14.69 6.82 -6.55
N ILE A 400 14.56 7.02 -7.87
CA ILE A 400 14.98 8.27 -8.55
C ILE A 400 14.02 9.42 -8.24
N GLY A 401 12.73 9.16 -8.13
CA GLY A 401 11.69 10.16 -7.87
C GLY A 401 11.34 10.25 -6.38
N PRO A 402 10.33 9.48 -5.91
CA PRO A 402 9.79 9.56 -4.55
C PRO A 402 10.83 9.48 -3.43
N VAL A 403 11.69 8.46 -3.46
CA VAL A 403 12.70 8.26 -2.38
C VAL A 403 13.72 9.37 -2.36
N ARG A 404 14.25 9.76 -3.53
CA ARG A 404 15.21 10.88 -3.61
C ARG A 404 14.60 12.18 -3.08
N GLN A 405 13.32 12.41 -3.37
CA GLN A 405 12.61 13.59 -2.89
C GLN A 405 12.45 13.56 -1.37
N ALA A 406 11.98 12.47 -0.80
CA ALA A 406 11.75 12.31 0.63
C ALA A 406 13.06 12.42 1.45
N TYR A 407 14.16 11.87 0.93
CA TYR A 407 15.48 11.90 1.57
C TYR A 407 16.29 13.16 1.26
N SER A 408 15.74 14.12 0.50
CA SER A 408 16.35 15.44 0.39
C SER A 408 16.38 16.15 1.75
N ASN A 409 17.28 17.14 1.92
CA ASN A 409 17.40 17.89 3.17
C ASN A 409 16.24 18.89 3.41
N HIS A 410 15.21 18.83 2.59
CA HIS A 410 14.07 19.75 2.62
C HIS A 410 12.77 18.99 2.94
N PRO A 411 12.29 18.99 4.19
CA PRO A 411 11.09 18.25 4.60
C PRO A 411 9.82 18.69 3.86
N HIS A 412 9.69 19.96 3.44
CA HIS A 412 8.54 20.46 2.66
C HIS A 412 8.38 19.80 1.28
N ARG A 413 9.34 19.01 0.83
CA ARG A 413 9.19 18.28 -0.44
C ARG A 413 8.19 17.13 -0.40
N TYR A 414 7.64 16.78 0.76
CA TYR A 414 6.52 15.84 0.83
C TYR A 414 5.24 16.41 0.18
N SER A 415 5.03 17.73 0.19
CA SER A 415 3.88 18.36 -0.47
C SER A 415 4.02 18.51 -1.99
N GLU A 416 5.22 18.29 -2.54
CA GLU A 416 5.47 18.48 -3.99
C GLU A 416 4.88 17.37 -4.88
N LEU A 417 4.42 16.23 -4.35
CA LEU A 417 3.80 15.11 -5.04
C LEU A 417 4.59 14.65 -6.30
N PRO A 418 5.44 13.63 -6.20
CA PRO A 418 6.51 13.32 -7.19
C PRO A 418 6.02 13.12 -8.63
N TYR A 419 4.83 12.54 -8.82
CA TYR A 419 4.25 12.33 -10.15
C TYR A 419 3.24 13.42 -10.57
N GLY A 420 2.98 14.41 -9.72
CA GLY A 420 2.07 15.53 -10.01
C GLY A 420 2.68 16.57 -10.96
N GLY A 421 4.00 16.78 -10.87
CA GLY A 421 4.73 17.78 -11.68
C GLY A 421 5.10 17.29 -13.09
N PRO A 422 5.61 18.20 -13.96
CA PRO A 422 5.90 17.89 -15.38
C PRO A 422 6.87 16.73 -15.59
N ILE A 423 7.95 16.68 -14.81
CA ILE A 423 8.95 15.59 -14.86
C ILE A 423 8.32 14.26 -14.46
N GLY A 424 7.56 14.25 -13.37
CA GLY A 424 6.83 13.05 -12.93
C GLY A 424 5.81 12.57 -13.95
N GLN A 425 5.11 13.50 -14.62
CA GLN A 425 4.19 13.16 -15.71
C GLN A 425 4.90 12.56 -16.93
N MET A 426 6.09 13.05 -17.27
CA MET A 426 6.90 12.47 -18.35
C MET A 426 7.34 11.04 -18.00
N PHE A 427 7.87 10.82 -16.79
CA PHE A 427 8.20 9.48 -16.31
C PHE A 427 6.96 8.57 -16.28
N GLY A 428 5.82 9.06 -15.82
CA GLY A 428 4.56 8.33 -15.81
C GLY A 428 4.13 7.87 -17.21
N ARG A 429 4.35 8.67 -18.26
CA ARG A 429 4.07 8.25 -19.66
C ARG A 429 4.93 7.06 -20.08
N PHE A 430 6.21 7.09 -19.76
CA PHE A 430 7.13 5.97 -20.04
C PHE A 430 6.71 4.72 -19.27
N MET A 431 6.37 4.86 -17.98
CA MET A 431 5.94 3.75 -17.14
C MET A 431 4.61 3.14 -17.64
N ARG A 432 3.63 3.94 -18.04
CA ARG A 432 2.39 3.47 -18.67
C ARG A 432 2.66 2.67 -19.94
N LEU A 433 3.63 3.10 -20.75
CA LEU A 433 3.98 2.41 -21.98
C LEU A 433 4.46 1.00 -21.69
N TYR A 434 5.49 0.82 -20.86
CA TYR A 434 6.01 -0.53 -20.59
C TYR A 434 4.97 -1.39 -19.85
N ASN A 435 4.21 -0.84 -18.91
CA ASN A 435 3.17 -1.58 -18.19
C ASN A 435 2.12 -2.17 -19.16
N ARG A 436 1.61 -1.36 -20.08
CA ARG A 436 0.71 -1.83 -21.16
C ARG A 436 1.34 -2.93 -22.01
N ARG A 437 2.63 -2.77 -22.36
CA ARG A 437 3.34 -3.74 -23.19
C ARG A 437 3.55 -5.06 -22.45
N LEU A 438 3.94 -5.02 -21.17
CA LEU A 438 4.07 -6.23 -20.34
C LEU A 438 2.74 -6.96 -20.22
N THR A 439 1.63 -6.24 -20.03
CA THR A 439 0.28 -6.81 -20.04
C THR A 439 -0.05 -7.52 -21.37
N ALA A 440 0.27 -6.88 -22.49
CA ALA A 440 0.04 -7.47 -23.81
C ALA A 440 0.90 -8.74 -24.04
N ILE A 441 2.15 -8.73 -23.58
CA ILE A 441 3.04 -9.89 -23.65
C ILE A 441 2.51 -11.02 -22.76
N ALA A 442 2.05 -10.72 -21.55
CA ALA A 442 1.47 -11.72 -20.64
C ALA A 442 0.27 -12.44 -21.27
N LYS A 443 -0.66 -11.69 -21.86
CA LYS A 443 -1.82 -12.27 -22.55
C LYS A 443 -1.42 -13.18 -23.70
N ARG A 444 -0.39 -12.81 -24.46
CA ARG A 444 0.19 -13.70 -25.52
C ARG A 444 0.83 -14.96 -24.92
N LYS A 445 1.61 -14.81 -23.83
CA LYS A 445 2.22 -15.95 -23.13
C LYS A 445 1.17 -16.91 -22.59
N MET A 446 0.06 -16.38 -22.04
CA MET A 446 -1.07 -17.21 -21.58
C MET A 446 -1.71 -17.98 -22.75
N ALA A 447 -2.01 -17.30 -23.85
CA ALA A 447 -2.57 -17.93 -25.05
C ALA A 447 -1.66 -19.00 -25.67
N ALA A 448 -0.34 -18.82 -25.56
CA ALA A 448 0.68 -19.75 -26.05
C ALA A 448 1.07 -20.85 -25.05
N GLY A 449 0.47 -20.89 -23.84
CA GLY A 449 0.85 -21.83 -22.76
C GLY A 449 2.26 -21.64 -22.23
N THR A 450 2.85 -20.45 -22.39
CA THR A 450 4.23 -20.14 -21.98
C THR A 450 4.34 -19.23 -20.77
N PHE A 451 3.22 -18.84 -20.18
CA PHE A 451 3.16 -18.03 -18.95
C PHE A 451 3.72 -18.83 -17.77
N GLY A 452 4.60 -18.23 -17.00
CA GLY A 452 5.17 -18.85 -15.80
C GLY A 452 6.23 -19.95 -16.04
N LEU A 453 6.55 -20.33 -17.29
CA LEU A 453 7.53 -21.39 -17.56
C LEU A 453 8.93 -21.14 -16.97
N LYS A 454 9.26 -19.88 -16.69
CA LYS A 454 10.55 -19.48 -16.07
C LYS A 454 10.44 -19.21 -14.58
N ASN A 455 9.34 -19.59 -13.95
CA ASN A 455 9.09 -19.31 -12.54
C ASN A 455 9.92 -20.20 -11.60
N LEU A 456 10.52 -21.28 -12.11
CA LEU A 456 11.30 -22.22 -11.31
C LEU A 456 12.80 -22.01 -11.45
N ASP A 457 13.53 -22.37 -10.40
CA ASP A 457 15.00 -22.46 -10.34
C ASP A 457 15.72 -21.15 -10.74
N THR A 458 15.02 -20.02 -10.71
CA THR A 458 15.54 -18.70 -11.06
C THR A 458 15.62 -17.83 -9.81
N ARG A 459 16.83 -17.38 -9.44
CA ARG A 459 17.05 -16.48 -8.31
C ARG A 459 17.70 -15.19 -8.78
N LEU A 460 17.08 -14.05 -8.42
CA LEU A 460 17.62 -12.73 -8.69
C LEU A 460 17.81 -11.96 -7.40
N PHE A 461 19.04 -11.89 -6.95
CA PHE A 461 19.43 -11.11 -5.78
C PHE A 461 20.00 -9.76 -6.18
N LEU A 462 19.33 -8.69 -5.77
CA LEU A 462 19.69 -7.33 -6.11
C LEU A 462 20.60 -6.72 -5.04
N PRO A 463 21.62 -5.96 -5.41
CA PRO A 463 22.57 -5.37 -4.46
C PRO A 463 22.00 -4.20 -3.63
N GLY A 464 20.72 -3.89 -3.79
CA GLY A 464 20.02 -2.78 -3.16
C GLY A 464 19.95 -1.55 -4.04
N PHE A 465 18.90 -0.77 -3.84
CA PHE A 465 18.67 0.51 -4.51
C PHE A 465 19.14 1.66 -3.61
N SER A 466 19.46 2.78 -4.22
CA SER A 466 19.81 4.02 -3.52
C SER A 466 19.30 5.22 -4.32
N PRO A 467 18.92 6.34 -3.68
CA PRO A 467 18.55 7.56 -4.37
C PRO A 467 19.78 8.14 -5.10
N GLY A 468 19.88 7.90 -6.40
CA GLY A 468 21.03 8.40 -7.18
C GLY A 468 21.28 7.64 -8.48
N PRO A 469 22.47 7.84 -9.11
CA PRO A 469 22.82 7.26 -10.42
C PRO A 469 22.76 5.73 -10.48
N GLY A 470 22.92 5.06 -9.34
CA GLY A 470 22.82 3.59 -9.26
C GLY A 470 21.44 3.07 -9.69
N SER A 471 20.37 3.74 -9.28
CA SER A 471 19.00 3.36 -9.64
C SER A 471 18.72 3.58 -11.14
N LEU A 472 19.33 4.57 -11.77
CA LEU A 472 19.27 4.73 -13.23
C LEU A 472 19.87 3.52 -13.98
N ARG A 473 20.98 2.96 -13.48
CA ARG A 473 21.56 1.73 -14.06
C ARG A 473 20.60 0.54 -13.97
N PHE A 474 19.83 0.43 -12.88
CA PHE A 474 18.80 -0.60 -12.76
C PHE A 474 17.66 -0.38 -13.76
N MET A 475 17.19 0.85 -13.92
CA MET A 475 16.18 1.16 -14.94
C MET A 475 16.67 0.84 -16.35
N LEU A 476 17.91 1.18 -16.68
CA LEU A 476 18.52 0.84 -17.98
C LEU A 476 18.63 -0.67 -18.20
N ARG A 477 18.94 -1.45 -17.15
CA ARG A 477 18.90 -2.93 -17.21
C ARG A 477 17.48 -3.44 -17.48
N GLY A 478 16.48 -2.89 -16.78
CA GLY A 478 15.07 -3.22 -17.00
C GLY A 478 14.62 -2.90 -18.42
N ALA A 479 14.93 -1.69 -18.90
CA ALA A 479 14.61 -1.25 -20.26
C ALA A 479 15.27 -2.15 -21.32
N ARG A 480 16.55 -2.51 -21.15
CA ARG A 480 17.25 -3.45 -22.06
C ARG A 480 16.59 -4.82 -22.10
N LYS A 481 16.21 -5.36 -20.92
CA LYS A 481 15.49 -6.65 -20.85
C LYS A 481 14.12 -6.56 -21.53
N TRP A 482 13.42 -5.45 -21.33
CA TRP A 482 12.13 -5.21 -21.99
C TRP A 482 12.26 -5.15 -23.50
N VAL A 483 13.21 -4.36 -24.04
CA VAL A 483 13.47 -4.28 -25.50
C VAL A 483 13.81 -5.66 -26.08
N PHE A 484 14.67 -6.42 -25.40
CA PHE A 484 15.02 -7.78 -25.83
C PHE A 484 13.78 -8.69 -25.88
N LEU A 485 12.93 -8.61 -24.87
CA LEU A 485 11.69 -9.39 -24.82
C LEU A 485 10.70 -8.97 -25.91
N GLU A 486 10.59 -7.68 -26.23
CA GLU A 486 9.78 -7.19 -27.35
C GLU A 486 10.27 -7.72 -28.70
N CYS A 487 11.59 -7.65 -28.94
CA CYS A 487 12.18 -8.21 -30.17
C CYS A 487 11.88 -9.72 -30.30
N LYS A 488 12.02 -10.47 -29.21
CA LYS A 488 11.69 -11.90 -29.19
C LYS A 488 10.21 -12.16 -29.50
N ASN A 489 9.31 -11.36 -28.96
CA ASN A 489 7.85 -11.50 -29.20
C ASN A 489 7.43 -11.05 -30.61
N LEU A 490 8.18 -10.16 -31.27
CA LEU A 490 7.93 -9.80 -32.67
C LEU A 490 8.30 -10.95 -33.63
N LEU A 491 9.25 -11.78 -33.24
CA LEU A 491 9.67 -12.96 -34.02
C LEU A 491 8.74 -14.16 -33.82
N LEU A 492 7.92 -14.18 -32.79
CA LEU A 492 6.87 -15.18 -32.57
C LEU A 492 5.66 -14.77 -33.41
N ARG A 493 5.26 -15.61 -34.38
CA ARG A 493 4.04 -15.40 -35.17
C ARG A 493 2.83 -15.17 -34.22
N PRO A 494 1.94 -14.21 -34.55
CA PRO A 494 0.69 -14.11 -33.80
C PRO A 494 -0.06 -15.45 -33.93
N PRO A 495 -0.78 -15.91 -32.89
CA PRO A 495 -1.71 -17.03 -33.05
C PRO A 495 -2.65 -16.67 -34.18
N SER A 496 -2.88 -17.62 -35.08
CA SER A 496 -3.88 -17.48 -36.14
C SER A 496 -5.21 -17.10 -35.47
N ASP A 497 -5.89 -16.07 -35.99
CA ASP A 497 -7.21 -15.63 -35.56
C ASP A 497 -8.27 -16.68 -35.85
N SER A 498 -8.23 -17.83 -35.19
CA SER A 498 -9.27 -18.80 -35.13
C SER A 498 -9.81 -18.79 -33.69
N PRO A 499 -11.05 -18.35 -33.47
CA PRO A 499 -11.66 -18.49 -32.17
C PRO A 499 -11.75 -19.98 -31.84
N PRO A 500 -11.48 -20.41 -30.59
CA PRO A 500 -11.71 -21.77 -30.16
C PRO A 500 -13.19 -22.08 -30.36
N GLY A 501 -13.48 -23.15 -31.16
CA GLY A 501 -14.84 -23.60 -31.41
C GLY A 501 -15.54 -23.84 -30.06
N ILE A 502 -16.64 -23.15 -29.84
CA ILE A 502 -17.58 -23.44 -28.78
C ILE A 502 -18.25 -24.77 -29.20
N GLU A 503 -17.77 -25.88 -28.67
CA GLU A 503 -18.56 -27.12 -28.67
C GLU A 503 -19.85 -26.87 -27.89
N GLN A 504 -20.93 -26.67 -28.60
CA GLN A 504 -22.27 -26.68 -28.04
C GLN A 504 -22.53 -28.10 -27.49
N ALA A 505 -22.46 -28.22 -26.16
CA ALA A 505 -23.00 -29.37 -25.48
C ALA A 505 -24.49 -29.45 -25.78
N SER A 506 -24.89 -30.45 -26.61
CA SER A 506 -26.26 -30.81 -26.89
C SER A 506 -26.96 -31.22 -25.59
N ALA A 507 -28.06 -30.54 -25.27
CA ALA A 507 -28.96 -30.89 -24.18
C ALA A 507 -29.54 -32.30 -24.40
N PRO A 508 -29.66 -33.16 -23.35
CA PRO A 508 -30.38 -34.42 -23.47
C PRO A 508 -31.88 -34.15 -23.55
N SER A 509 -32.49 -34.69 -24.61
CA SER A 509 -33.92 -34.73 -24.82
C SER A 509 -34.63 -35.51 -23.71
N ALA A 510 -35.65 -34.89 -23.10
CA ALA A 510 -36.59 -35.54 -22.20
C ALA A 510 -37.36 -36.66 -22.96
N ARG A 511 -37.36 -37.84 -22.37
CA ARG A 511 -38.43 -38.82 -22.39
C ARG A 511 -38.59 -39.41 -21.01
#